data_93086af1d5cb7fc7f952747a8e4459c2
#
_entry.id   93086af1d5cb7fc7f952747a8e4459c2
#
_cell.length_a   1.000
_cell.length_b   1.000
_cell.length_c   1.000
_cell.angle_alpha   90.00
_cell.angle_beta   90.00
_cell.angle_gamma   90.00
#
_symmetry.space_group_name_H-M   'P 1'
#
loop_
_entity.id
_entity.type
_entity.pdbx_description
1 polymer ?
#
loop_
_entity_poly.entity_id
_entity_poly.type
_entity_poly.pdbx_seq_one_letter_code
_entity_poly.pdbx_strand_id
1 'polypeptide(L)'
;MAEMKGDPIPVSNQEKQQGQAILETILEAVLEITSGQRGPWIIGLGFPGLKTSDKKGIAALVNGPRMPTLACDIELELKKNQIDLATPIHALGSDADYCGLGEEKGKDGHFTGVKNAYYLGGGTGVADALKLHGQVLPFDQIKDWMAKTWELTSNGLSFEKVLSARGIQEQYARETKTPTHELTNQNFFISRILEKAQAGEPEALNVCALVGENLGLLLFERLETIFCGWQNRFQFINPNRPPLQSRHEYQGTFLERFVIGQRLGTALADDENSRCIWDKMVFTFDYLIEHSTHRELAENYTLRMEKLLTISSLRDAPVLGAAIDAWTNYRSQTHAY
;
A
#
# COMPACT_ATOMS: atom_id res chain seq x y z
N MET A 1 -9.47 -9.73 -15.78
CA MET A 1 -10.63 -10.63 -15.90
C MET A 1 -11.61 -9.97 -16.85
N ALA A 2 -11.94 -10.62 -17.96
CA ALA A 2 -12.98 -10.12 -18.84
C ALA A 2 -14.27 -10.04 -18.03
N GLU A 3 -14.92 -8.90 -18.02
CA GLU A 3 -16.32 -8.81 -17.65
C GLU A 3 -17.08 -9.75 -18.61
N MET A 4 -17.38 -10.94 -18.15
CA MET A 4 -18.39 -11.75 -18.81
C MET A 4 -19.69 -10.98 -18.64
N LYS A 5 -20.26 -10.51 -19.75
CA LYS A 5 -21.66 -10.11 -19.83
C LYS A 5 -22.49 -11.37 -19.54
N GLY A 6 -22.83 -11.59 -18.30
CA GLY A 6 -23.61 -12.70 -17.78
C GLY A 6 -24.04 -12.36 -16.37
N ASP A 7 -25.08 -12.99 -15.87
CA ASP A 7 -25.56 -12.86 -14.52
C ASP A 7 -24.43 -12.96 -13.49
N PRO A 8 -24.43 -12.19 -12.41
CA PRO A 8 -23.35 -12.20 -11.44
C PRO A 8 -23.16 -13.61 -10.90
N ILE A 9 -21.94 -14.14 -10.99
CA ILE A 9 -21.61 -15.48 -10.50
C ILE A 9 -22.01 -15.55 -9.01
N PRO A 10 -22.89 -16.47 -8.62
CA PRO A 10 -23.34 -16.58 -7.24
C PRO A 10 -22.16 -16.77 -6.27
N VAL A 11 -22.23 -16.14 -5.10
CA VAL A 11 -21.24 -16.32 -4.03
C VAL A 11 -21.34 -17.77 -3.54
N SER A 12 -20.22 -18.48 -3.53
CA SER A 12 -20.17 -19.89 -3.11
C SER A 12 -20.44 -20.04 -1.60
N ASN A 13 -20.79 -21.25 -1.15
CA ASN A 13 -20.99 -21.49 0.29
C ASN A 13 -19.70 -21.27 1.10
N GLN A 14 -18.54 -21.59 0.55
CA GLN A 14 -17.26 -21.34 1.18
C GLN A 14 -17.00 -19.82 1.33
N GLU A 15 -17.26 -19.03 0.29
CA GLU A 15 -17.13 -17.57 0.35
C GLU A 15 -18.11 -16.97 1.38
N LYS A 16 -19.33 -17.48 1.48
CA LYS A 16 -20.30 -17.05 2.50
C LYS A 16 -19.80 -17.30 3.92
N GLN A 17 -19.24 -18.48 4.18
CA GLN A 17 -18.67 -18.81 5.50
C GLN A 17 -17.48 -17.93 5.84
N GLN A 18 -16.56 -17.73 4.89
CA GLN A 18 -15.41 -16.83 5.08
C GLN A 18 -15.84 -15.38 5.27
N GLY A 19 -16.82 -14.91 4.47
CA GLY A 19 -17.38 -13.55 4.59
C GLY A 19 -18.07 -13.34 5.94
N GLN A 20 -18.80 -14.35 6.43
CA GLN A 20 -19.41 -14.30 7.74
C GLN A 20 -18.38 -14.20 8.87
N ALA A 21 -17.29 -14.96 8.82
CA ALA A 21 -16.23 -14.88 9.80
C ALA A 21 -15.54 -13.49 9.82
N ILE A 22 -15.35 -12.88 8.63
CA ILE A 22 -14.85 -11.50 8.53
C ILE A 22 -15.82 -10.50 9.14
N LEU A 23 -17.11 -10.61 8.84
CA LEU A 23 -18.15 -9.77 9.41
C LEU A 23 -18.17 -9.86 10.93
N GLU A 24 -18.14 -11.07 11.49
CA GLU A 24 -18.12 -11.31 12.94
C GLU A 24 -16.88 -10.67 13.59
N THR A 25 -15.70 -10.82 13.00
CA THR A 25 -14.48 -10.18 13.49
C THR A 25 -14.58 -8.65 13.53
N ILE A 26 -15.17 -8.05 12.48
CA ILE A 26 -15.39 -6.59 12.44
C ILE A 26 -16.37 -6.17 13.55
N LEU A 27 -17.45 -6.91 13.71
CA LEU A 27 -18.47 -6.62 14.72
C LEU A 27 -17.90 -6.74 16.14
N GLU A 28 -17.14 -7.80 16.42
CA GLU A 28 -16.46 -7.97 17.72
C GLU A 28 -15.55 -6.78 18.04
N ALA A 29 -14.73 -6.34 17.06
CA ALA A 29 -13.85 -5.17 17.25
C ALA A 29 -14.66 -3.88 17.49
N VAL A 30 -15.74 -3.65 16.75
CA VAL A 30 -16.59 -2.46 16.95
C VAL A 30 -17.29 -2.50 18.31
N LEU A 31 -17.83 -3.64 18.71
CA LEU A 31 -18.51 -3.81 20.00
C LEU A 31 -17.53 -3.60 21.17
N GLU A 32 -16.31 -4.10 21.04
CA GLU A 32 -15.27 -3.88 22.06
C GLU A 32 -14.94 -2.39 22.20
N ILE A 33 -14.67 -1.69 21.06
CA ILE A 33 -14.31 -0.27 21.08
C ILE A 33 -15.46 0.62 21.59
N THR A 34 -16.71 0.26 21.27
CA THR A 34 -17.90 1.05 21.68
C THR A 34 -18.40 0.71 23.07
N SER A 35 -17.89 -0.34 23.70
CA SER A 35 -18.34 -0.80 25.03
C SER A 35 -18.20 0.30 26.08
N GLY A 36 -19.27 0.54 26.81
CA GLY A 36 -19.34 1.56 27.88
C GLY A 36 -19.31 3.02 27.40
N GLN A 37 -19.34 3.24 26.10
CA GLN A 37 -19.36 4.58 25.51
C GLN A 37 -20.72 4.87 24.85
N ARG A 38 -21.06 6.16 24.70
CA ARG A 38 -22.30 6.59 24.06
C ARG A 38 -22.02 7.11 22.65
N GLY A 39 -22.80 6.57 21.67
CA GLY A 39 -22.83 7.09 20.29
C GLY A 39 -23.56 8.43 20.15
N PRO A 40 -23.91 8.84 18.92
CA PRO A 40 -23.78 8.03 17.69
C PRO A 40 -22.36 7.95 17.17
N TRP A 41 -22.06 6.89 16.40
CA TRP A 41 -20.74 6.57 15.88
C TRP A 41 -20.59 6.85 14.38
N ILE A 42 -19.37 7.14 13.97
CA ILE A 42 -18.98 7.22 12.55
C ILE A 42 -17.94 6.12 12.32
N ILE A 43 -18.16 5.29 11.30
CA ILE A 43 -17.30 4.15 10.98
C ILE A 43 -16.67 4.34 9.61
N GLY A 44 -15.35 4.30 9.57
CA GLY A 44 -14.53 4.20 8.35
C GLY A 44 -13.98 2.79 8.19
N LEU A 45 -14.07 2.25 6.98
CA LEU A 45 -13.60 0.89 6.68
C LEU A 45 -12.71 0.88 5.45
N GLY A 46 -11.47 0.39 5.62
CA GLY A 46 -10.53 0.12 4.54
C GLY A 46 -10.42 -1.37 4.28
N PHE A 47 -10.50 -1.75 3.01
CA PHE A 47 -10.36 -3.14 2.59
C PHE A 47 -9.47 -3.27 1.36
N PRO A 48 -8.68 -4.33 1.24
CA PRO A 48 -8.04 -4.68 -0.02
C PRO A 48 -9.06 -5.18 -1.05
N GLY A 49 -8.65 -5.29 -2.29
CA GLY A 49 -9.45 -5.85 -3.38
C GLY A 49 -10.36 -4.86 -4.11
N LEU A 50 -11.05 -5.40 -5.12
CA LEU A 50 -11.96 -4.64 -5.98
C LEU A 50 -13.29 -4.42 -5.27
N LYS A 51 -13.74 -3.16 -5.21
CA LYS A 51 -15.03 -2.78 -4.64
C LYS A 51 -16.17 -2.97 -5.65
N THR A 52 -17.38 -3.12 -5.15
CA THR A 52 -18.60 -2.97 -5.96
C THR A 52 -18.72 -1.55 -6.53
N SER A 53 -19.55 -1.35 -7.56
CA SER A 53 -19.72 -0.04 -8.20
C SER A 53 -20.20 1.06 -7.26
N ASP A 54 -21.00 0.69 -6.25
CA ASP A 54 -21.48 1.57 -5.17
C ASP A 54 -20.49 1.72 -4.01
N LYS A 55 -19.34 1.03 -4.07
CA LYS A 55 -18.33 0.95 -3.02
C LYS A 55 -18.84 0.44 -1.66
N LYS A 56 -19.97 -0.25 -1.62
CA LYS A 56 -20.56 -0.81 -0.38
C LYS A 56 -20.13 -2.25 -0.11
N GLY A 57 -19.47 -2.90 -1.06
CA GLY A 57 -19.04 -4.29 -0.96
C GLY A 57 -17.72 -4.58 -1.66
N ILE A 58 -17.30 -5.83 -1.54
CA ILE A 58 -16.11 -6.40 -2.17
C ILE A 58 -16.55 -7.29 -3.34
N ALA A 59 -16.26 -6.87 -4.56
CA ALA A 59 -16.56 -7.59 -5.79
C ALA A 59 -15.53 -8.70 -6.08
N ALA A 60 -14.27 -8.49 -5.70
CA ALA A 60 -13.21 -9.49 -5.81
C ALA A 60 -12.09 -9.22 -4.80
N LEU A 61 -11.59 -10.29 -4.19
CA LEU A 61 -10.46 -10.25 -3.26
C LEU A 61 -9.51 -11.40 -3.60
N VAL A 62 -8.23 -11.12 -3.69
CA VAL A 62 -7.22 -12.17 -3.90
C VAL A 62 -7.16 -13.05 -2.68
N ASN A 63 -7.38 -14.34 -2.86
CA ASN A 63 -7.41 -15.35 -1.79
C ASN A 63 -8.45 -15.08 -0.67
N GLY A 64 -9.54 -14.38 -0.98
CA GLY A 64 -10.60 -14.08 -0.03
C GLY A 64 -11.98 -14.10 -0.66
N PRO A 65 -13.05 -14.01 0.16
CA PRO A 65 -14.42 -14.08 -0.29
C PRO A 65 -14.88 -12.78 -0.96
N ARG A 66 -15.81 -12.91 -1.89
CA ARG A 66 -16.64 -11.79 -2.34
C ARG A 66 -17.68 -11.47 -1.27
N MET A 67 -17.84 -10.21 -0.96
CA MET A 67 -18.77 -9.71 0.06
C MET A 67 -19.50 -8.48 -0.50
N PRO A 68 -20.42 -8.67 -1.46
CA PRO A 68 -21.00 -7.55 -2.22
C PRO A 68 -21.85 -6.58 -1.39
N THR A 69 -22.30 -6.99 -0.20
CA THR A 69 -23.19 -6.23 0.70
C THR A 69 -22.54 -5.86 2.03
N LEU A 70 -21.21 -6.00 2.17
CA LEU A 70 -20.51 -5.94 3.45
C LEU A 70 -20.86 -4.72 4.31
N ALA A 71 -20.91 -3.51 3.75
CA ALA A 71 -21.23 -2.32 4.50
C ALA A 71 -22.67 -2.38 5.07
N CYS A 72 -23.62 -2.82 4.25
CA CYS A 72 -25.03 -2.97 4.68
C CYS A 72 -25.18 -4.06 5.75
N ASP A 73 -24.44 -5.16 5.62
CA ASP A 73 -24.48 -6.27 6.58
C ASP A 73 -23.91 -5.80 7.94
N ILE A 74 -22.81 -5.03 7.95
CA ILE A 74 -22.26 -4.42 9.16
C ILE A 74 -23.28 -3.47 9.80
N GLU A 75 -23.89 -2.56 9.03
CA GLU A 75 -24.90 -1.61 9.53
C GLU A 75 -26.08 -2.34 10.17
N LEU A 76 -26.55 -3.41 9.54
CA LEU A 76 -27.66 -4.21 10.05
C LEU A 76 -27.32 -4.89 11.39
N GLU A 77 -26.14 -5.49 11.47
CA GLU A 77 -25.69 -6.18 12.70
C GLU A 77 -25.42 -5.18 13.84
N LEU A 78 -24.81 -4.03 13.55
CA LEU A 78 -24.62 -2.96 14.53
C LEU A 78 -25.96 -2.47 15.12
N LYS A 79 -26.97 -2.28 14.26
CA LYS A 79 -28.31 -1.91 14.69
C LYS A 79 -28.96 -2.97 15.61
N LYS A 80 -28.77 -4.27 15.31
CA LYS A 80 -29.27 -5.35 16.18
C LYS A 80 -28.60 -5.31 17.56
N ASN A 81 -27.34 -4.89 17.62
CA ASN A 81 -26.56 -4.73 18.85
C ASN A 81 -26.75 -3.35 19.52
N GLN A 82 -27.72 -2.55 19.08
CA GLN A 82 -28.06 -1.23 19.64
C GLN A 82 -26.90 -0.21 19.53
N ILE A 83 -26.06 -0.35 18.52
CA ILE A 83 -25.03 0.62 18.16
C ILE A 83 -25.59 1.58 17.12
N ASP A 84 -25.78 2.83 17.53
CA ASP A 84 -26.29 3.88 16.66
C ASP A 84 -25.18 4.52 15.85
N LEU A 85 -25.38 4.61 14.52
CA LEU A 85 -24.50 5.32 13.62
C LEU A 85 -25.01 6.74 13.35
N ALA A 86 -24.12 7.71 13.36
CA ALA A 86 -24.42 9.10 13.00
C ALA A 86 -24.78 9.25 11.51
N THR A 87 -24.26 8.37 10.68
CA THR A 87 -24.53 8.26 9.24
C THR A 87 -24.29 6.82 8.79
N PRO A 88 -24.95 6.34 7.73
CA PRO A 88 -24.57 5.08 7.11
C PRO A 88 -23.10 5.06 6.70
N ILE A 89 -22.49 3.87 6.66
CA ILE A 89 -21.12 3.69 6.18
C ILE A 89 -21.04 4.21 4.75
N HIS A 90 -20.23 5.24 4.54
CA HIS A 90 -20.15 5.97 3.27
C HIS A 90 -19.69 5.07 2.13
N ALA A 91 -18.50 4.47 2.29
CA ALA A 91 -17.86 3.60 1.32
C ALA A 91 -16.82 2.70 2.00
N LEU A 92 -16.49 1.61 1.34
CA LEU A 92 -15.28 0.85 1.65
C LEU A 92 -14.11 1.46 0.87
N GLY A 93 -13.15 2.06 1.56
CA GLY A 93 -11.98 2.66 0.95
C GLY A 93 -10.88 1.66 0.63
N SER A 94 -9.84 2.13 -0.02
CA SER A 94 -8.60 1.37 -0.24
C SER A 94 -7.72 1.48 1.01
N ASP A 95 -7.25 0.36 1.51
CA ASP A 95 -6.28 0.31 2.61
C ASP A 95 -5.00 1.08 2.28
N ALA A 96 -4.56 1.02 1.02
CA ALA A 96 -3.40 1.75 0.53
C ALA A 96 -3.63 3.27 0.49
N ASP A 97 -4.76 3.73 -0.07
CA ASP A 97 -5.10 5.17 -0.09
C ASP A 97 -5.23 5.72 1.33
N TYR A 98 -5.72 4.91 2.26
CA TYR A 98 -5.83 5.29 3.67
C TYR A 98 -4.47 5.39 4.37
N CYS A 99 -3.44 4.64 3.93
CA CYS A 99 -2.08 4.91 4.39
C CYS A 99 -1.67 6.36 4.06
N GLY A 100 -1.94 6.81 2.84
CA GLY A 100 -1.65 8.18 2.42
C GLY A 100 -2.41 9.25 3.21
N LEU A 101 -3.70 9.02 3.49
CA LEU A 101 -4.50 9.92 4.32
C LEU A 101 -4.02 9.96 5.77
N GLY A 102 -3.60 8.82 6.33
CA GLY A 102 -3.00 8.73 7.65
C GLY A 102 -1.67 9.50 7.72
N GLU A 103 -0.81 9.37 6.70
CA GLU A 103 0.44 10.14 6.58
C GLU A 103 0.20 11.64 6.37
N GLU A 104 -0.92 12.04 5.75
CA GLU A 104 -1.29 13.44 5.56
C GLU A 104 -1.84 14.10 6.82
N LYS A 105 -2.62 13.40 7.61
CA LYS A 105 -3.39 13.97 8.72
C LYS A 105 -2.98 13.46 10.09
N GLY A 106 -2.23 12.37 10.17
CA GLY A 106 -1.69 11.86 11.42
C GLY A 106 -0.68 12.83 12.03
N LYS A 107 -0.62 12.89 13.36
CA LYS A 107 0.29 13.80 14.11
C LYS A 107 1.75 13.62 13.69
N ASP A 108 2.16 12.36 13.46
CA ASP A 108 3.53 11.99 13.08
C ASP A 108 3.61 11.56 11.60
N GLY A 109 2.66 12.01 10.79
CA GLY A 109 2.57 11.67 9.38
C GLY A 109 3.53 12.48 8.51
N HIS A 110 4.13 11.82 7.55
CA HIS A 110 5.21 12.37 6.74
C HIS A 110 4.76 13.00 5.42
N PHE A 111 3.47 12.98 5.10
CA PHE A 111 2.92 13.77 3.99
C PHE A 111 2.63 15.21 4.39
N THR A 112 2.56 15.48 5.71
CA THR A 112 2.39 16.83 6.24
C THR A 112 3.59 17.72 5.88
N GLY A 113 3.33 18.95 5.46
CA GLY A 113 4.35 19.96 5.17
C GLY A 113 5.03 19.85 3.81
N VAL A 114 4.71 18.88 2.98
CA VAL A 114 5.16 18.77 1.58
C VAL A 114 3.97 18.73 0.63
N LYS A 115 4.17 19.17 -0.61
CA LYS A 115 3.11 19.17 -1.63
C LYS A 115 3.10 17.88 -2.45
N ASN A 116 4.25 17.24 -2.61
CA ASN A 116 4.43 16.11 -3.50
C ASN A 116 5.20 15.01 -2.76
N ALA A 117 4.56 13.89 -2.50
CA ALA A 117 5.16 12.77 -1.80
C ALA A 117 4.60 11.43 -2.30
N TYR A 118 5.42 10.41 -2.26
CA TYR A 118 5.04 9.03 -2.54
C TYR A 118 5.28 8.17 -1.31
N TYR A 119 4.32 7.32 -0.98
CA TYR A 119 4.39 6.34 0.10
C TYR A 119 4.43 4.93 -0.46
N LEU A 120 5.31 4.11 0.10
CA LEU A 120 5.35 2.66 -0.11
C LEU A 120 5.30 1.96 1.24
N GLY A 121 4.25 1.20 1.48
CA GLY A 121 4.13 0.30 2.62
C GLY A 121 4.47 -1.13 2.24
N GLY A 122 5.46 -1.74 2.91
CA GLY A 122 5.79 -3.15 2.75
C GLY A 122 5.33 -3.97 3.95
N GLY A 123 4.09 -4.45 3.90
CA GLY A 123 3.47 -5.32 4.91
C GLY A 123 3.36 -6.76 4.43
N THR A 124 2.19 -7.39 4.57
CA THR A 124 1.90 -8.71 3.97
C THR A 124 1.95 -8.63 2.45
N GLY A 125 1.46 -7.55 1.86
CA GLY A 125 1.64 -7.12 0.50
C GLY A 125 2.32 -5.75 0.45
N VAL A 126 2.23 -5.06 -0.70
CA VAL A 126 2.68 -3.67 -0.85
C VAL A 126 1.48 -2.73 -1.00
N ALA A 127 1.61 -1.54 -0.43
CA ALA A 127 0.61 -0.49 -0.49
C ALA A 127 1.25 0.79 -1.03
N ASP A 128 0.59 1.44 -1.99
CA ASP A 128 1.02 2.71 -2.57
C ASP A 128 0.08 3.83 -2.18
N ALA A 129 0.63 5.01 -1.84
CA ALA A 129 -0.15 6.24 -1.80
C ALA A 129 0.65 7.39 -2.43
N LEU A 130 -0.06 8.32 -3.03
CA LEU A 130 0.54 9.43 -3.75
C LEU A 130 -0.13 10.75 -3.36
N LYS A 131 0.70 11.75 -3.06
CA LYS A 131 0.28 13.13 -2.87
C LYS A 131 0.93 14.00 -3.93
N LEU A 132 0.13 14.72 -4.71
CA LEU A 132 0.60 15.71 -5.67
C LEU A 132 -0.18 17.01 -5.52
N HIS A 133 0.50 18.13 -5.69
CA HIS A 133 -0.05 19.48 -5.56
C HIS A 133 -0.82 19.71 -4.24
N GLY A 134 -0.39 19.02 -3.17
CA GLY A 134 -0.99 19.12 -1.84
C GLY A 134 -2.22 18.23 -1.62
N GLN A 135 -2.58 17.38 -2.57
CA GLN A 135 -3.74 16.49 -2.49
C GLN A 135 -3.30 15.02 -2.50
N VAL A 136 -3.82 14.22 -1.59
CA VAL A 136 -3.69 12.76 -1.64
C VAL A 136 -4.61 12.24 -2.74
N LEU A 137 -4.02 11.59 -3.73
CA LEU A 137 -4.73 11.12 -4.92
C LEU A 137 -5.11 9.65 -4.75
N PRO A 138 -6.40 9.29 -4.81
CA PRO A 138 -6.81 7.89 -4.89
C PRO A 138 -6.21 7.22 -6.13
N PHE A 139 -5.54 6.08 -5.97
CA PHE A 139 -4.91 5.40 -7.10
C PHE A 139 -5.89 5.00 -8.21
N ASP A 140 -7.15 4.78 -7.89
CA ASP A 140 -8.19 4.50 -8.90
C ASP A 140 -8.44 5.67 -9.86
N GLN A 141 -8.11 6.91 -9.46
CA GLN A 141 -8.22 8.11 -10.31
C GLN A 141 -7.01 8.31 -11.22
N ILE A 142 -5.86 7.76 -10.87
CA ILE A 142 -4.60 7.92 -11.59
C ILE A 142 -4.13 6.64 -12.30
N LYS A 143 -4.91 5.57 -12.25
CA LYS A 143 -4.57 4.25 -12.82
C LYS A 143 -4.27 4.26 -14.31
N ASP A 144 -4.71 5.29 -15.02
CA ASP A 144 -4.49 5.39 -16.47
C ASP A 144 -3.05 5.80 -16.82
N TRP A 145 -2.31 6.41 -15.87
CA TRP A 145 -0.93 6.85 -16.08
C TRP A 145 0.04 6.38 -14.99
N MET A 146 -0.46 5.86 -13.84
CA MET A 146 0.35 5.31 -12.75
C MET A 146 -0.13 3.90 -12.41
N ALA A 147 0.79 2.93 -12.40
CA ALA A 147 0.48 1.58 -11.94
C ALA A 147 0.74 1.44 -10.44
N LYS A 148 -0.06 0.60 -9.77
CA LYS A 148 0.25 0.17 -8.40
C LYS A 148 1.49 -0.72 -8.40
N THR A 149 2.30 -0.65 -7.35
CA THR A 149 3.54 -1.44 -7.23
C THR A 149 3.31 -2.95 -7.41
N TRP A 150 2.21 -3.48 -6.86
CA TRP A 150 1.89 -4.90 -7.00
C TRP A 150 1.53 -5.33 -8.44
N GLU A 151 1.19 -4.38 -9.32
CA GLU A 151 0.91 -4.68 -10.74
C GLU A 151 2.18 -4.83 -11.57
N LEU A 152 3.34 -4.39 -11.05
CA LEU A 152 4.59 -4.27 -11.79
C LEU A 152 5.53 -5.45 -11.54
N THR A 153 6.30 -5.79 -12.57
CA THR A 153 7.38 -6.77 -12.50
C THR A 153 8.67 -6.20 -13.09
N SER A 154 9.79 -6.59 -12.48
CA SER A 154 11.13 -6.36 -13.02
C SER A 154 11.82 -7.71 -13.16
N ASN A 155 12.39 -8.00 -14.34
CA ASN A 155 13.08 -9.27 -14.62
C ASN A 155 12.26 -10.54 -14.26
N GLY A 156 10.94 -10.48 -14.47
CA GLY A 156 10.02 -11.59 -14.16
C GLY A 156 9.66 -11.74 -12.69
N LEU A 157 10.17 -10.89 -11.81
CA LEU A 157 9.79 -10.85 -10.39
C LEU A 157 8.80 -9.70 -10.13
N SER A 158 7.73 -10.01 -9.45
CA SER A 158 6.78 -8.99 -8.96
C SER A 158 7.43 -8.14 -7.88
N PHE A 159 7.26 -6.81 -7.94
CA PHE A 159 7.70 -5.92 -6.87
C PHE A 159 7.09 -6.27 -5.52
N GLU A 160 5.84 -6.74 -5.49
CA GLU A 160 5.23 -7.22 -4.25
C GLU A 160 6.01 -8.38 -3.63
N LYS A 161 6.48 -9.33 -4.45
CA LYS A 161 7.29 -10.47 -3.99
C LYS A 161 8.72 -10.11 -3.58
N VAL A 162 9.13 -8.89 -3.81
CA VAL A 162 10.46 -8.41 -3.43
C VAL A 162 10.38 -7.39 -2.30
N LEU A 163 9.37 -6.51 -2.29
CA LEU A 163 9.28 -5.37 -1.37
C LEU A 163 8.28 -5.55 -0.23
N SER A 164 7.46 -6.60 -0.23
CA SER A 164 6.64 -6.93 0.93
C SER A 164 7.42 -7.77 1.94
N ALA A 165 7.09 -7.64 3.23
CA ALA A 165 7.73 -8.44 4.28
C ALA A 165 7.56 -9.96 4.04
N ARG A 166 6.40 -10.38 3.53
CA ARG A 166 6.16 -11.76 3.12
C ARG A 166 7.02 -12.15 1.92
N GLY A 167 7.08 -11.30 0.91
CA GLY A 167 7.88 -11.55 -0.29
C GLY A 167 9.36 -11.67 0.04
N ILE A 168 9.90 -10.81 0.90
CA ILE A 168 11.30 -10.89 1.37
C ILE A 168 11.58 -12.24 2.05
N GLN A 169 10.68 -12.70 2.92
CA GLN A 169 10.78 -14.02 3.54
C GLN A 169 10.76 -15.15 2.49
N GLU A 170 9.89 -15.04 1.48
CA GLU A 170 9.82 -16.02 0.37
C GLU A 170 11.11 -16.01 -0.48
N GLN A 171 11.77 -14.86 -0.68
CA GLN A 171 13.07 -14.81 -1.36
C GLN A 171 14.15 -15.50 -0.53
N TYR A 172 14.21 -15.22 0.78
CA TYR A 172 15.16 -15.89 1.66
C TYR A 172 14.92 -17.40 1.73
N ALA A 173 13.66 -17.84 1.82
CA ALA A 173 13.30 -19.26 1.74
C ALA A 173 13.82 -19.93 0.48
N ARG A 174 13.79 -19.23 -0.65
CA ARG A 174 14.29 -19.72 -1.95
C ARG A 174 15.80 -19.82 -1.97
N GLU A 175 16.51 -18.78 -1.50
CA GLU A 175 17.98 -18.77 -1.44
C GLU A 175 18.52 -19.89 -0.54
N THR A 176 17.93 -20.06 0.64
CA THR A 176 18.34 -21.07 1.63
C THR A 176 17.77 -22.47 1.34
N LYS A 177 16.84 -22.60 0.38
CA LYS A 177 16.06 -23.84 0.12
C LYS A 177 15.29 -24.32 1.35
N THR A 178 14.92 -23.41 2.23
CA THR A 178 14.10 -23.67 3.43
C THR A 178 12.63 -23.42 3.13
N PRO A 179 11.71 -24.32 3.45
CA PRO A 179 10.28 -24.09 3.24
C PRO A 179 9.78 -22.85 3.99
N THR A 180 9.02 -21.98 3.32
CA THR A 180 8.53 -20.72 3.91
C THR A 180 7.74 -20.94 5.21
N HIS A 181 6.99 -22.05 5.30
CA HIS A 181 6.22 -22.36 6.52
C HIS A 181 7.12 -22.65 7.74
N GLU A 182 8.31 -23.22 7.54
CA GLU A 182 9.28 -23.43 8.61
C GLU A 182 9.82 -22.11 9.13
N LEU A 183 10.17 -21.19 8.23
CA LEU A 183 10.57 -19.84 8.61
C LEU A 183 9.46 -19.10 9.37
N THR A 184 8.21 -19.24 8.93
CA THR A 184 7.06 -18.64 9.60
C THR A 184 6.86 -19.22 11.01
N ASN A 185 6.95 -20.53 11.17
CA ASN A 185 6.85 -21.20 12.49
C ASN A 185 7.95 -20.77 13.44
N GLN A 186 9.13 -20.42 12.92
CA GLN A 186 10.27 -19.92 13.70
C GLN A 186 10.22 -18.40 13.93
N ASN A 187 9.16 -17.70 13.49
CA ASN A 187 9.08 -16.25 13.47
C ASN A 187 10.29 -15.58 12.75
N PHE A 188 10.77 -16.24 11.71
CA PHE A 188 11.91 -15.78 10.92
C PHE A 188 11.47 -14.81 9.84
N PHE A 189 11.42 -13.52 10.18
CA PHE A 189 10.97 -12.43 9.30
C PHE A 189 12.14 -11.52 8.93
N ILE A 190 11.85 -10.41 8.27
CA ILE A 190 12.84 -9.49 7.70
C ILE A 190 13.92 -9.06 8.70
N SER A 191 13.61 -8.79 9.95
CA SER A 191 14.61 -8.41 10.97
C SER A 191 15.67 -9.50 11.17
N ARG A 192 15.24 -10.77 11.20
CA ARG A 192 16.17 -11.91 11.32
C ARG A 192 17.01 -12.09 10.06
N ILE A 193 16.46 -11.79 8.87
CA ILE A 193 17.21 -11.82 7.61
C ILE A 193 18.29 -10.74 7.64
N LEU A 194 17.97 -9.54 8.14
CA LEU A 194 18.94 -8.45 8.28
C LEU A 194 20.07 -8.79 9.27
N GLU A 195 19.73 -9.38 10.43
CA GLU A 195 20.73 -9.89 11.41
C GLU A 195 21.68 -10.89 10.75
N LYS A 196 21.17 -11.79 9.90
CA LYS A 196 21.96 -12.77 9.15
C LYS A 196 22.84 -12.10 8.10
N ALA A 197 22.32 -11.09 7.39
CA ALA A 197 23.09 -10.32 6.43
C ALA A 197 24.23 -9.56 7.10
N GLN A 198 23.98 -8.97 8.28
CA GLN A 198 25.03 -8.31 9.08
C GLN A 198 26.11 -9.30 9.54
N ALA A 199 25.72 -10.54 9.85
CA ALA A 199 26.66 -11.62 10.18
C ALA A 199 27.43 -12.15 8.96
N GLY A 200 27.16 -11.63 7.74
CA GLY A 200 27.86 -12.00 6.50
C GLY A 200 27.31 -13.25 5.81
N GLU A 201 26.10 -13.69 6.14
CA GLU A 201 25.47 -14.84 5.46
C GLU A 201 25.16 -14.50 3.99
N PRO A 202 25.72 -15.23 3.02
CA PRO A 202 25.60 -14.89 1.60
C PRO A 202 24.16 -14.84 1.09
N GLU A 203 23.32 -15.79 1.52
CA GLU A 203 21.91 -15.87 1.12
C GLU A 203 21.12 -14.64 1.61
N ALA A 204 21.37 -14.21 2.82
CA ALA A 204 20.74 -13.00 3.38
C ALA A 204 21.25 -11.74 2.68
N LEU A 205 22.55 -11.65 2.36
CA LEU A 205 23.13 -10.54 1.59
C LEU A 205 22.54 -10.46 0.18
N ASN A 206 22.33 -11.60 -0.49
CA ASN A 206 21.70 -11.66 -1.81
C ASN A 206 20.26 -11.11 -1.75
N VAL A 207 19.51 -11.50 -0.73
CA VAL A 207 18.13 -10.98 -0.53
C VAL A 207 18.15 -9.48 -0.26
N CYS A 208 19.03 -8.99 0.60
CA CYS A 208 19.18 -7.55 0.86
C CYS A 208 19.52 -6.77 -0.41
N ALA A 209 20.47 -7.27 -1.20
CA ALA A 209 20.85 -6.65 -2.46
C ALA A 209 19.65 -6.60 -3.45
N LEU A 210 18.90 -7.70 -3.57
CA LEU A 210 17.71 -7.77 -4.39
C LEU A 210 16.64 -6.74 -3.96
N VAL A 211 16.37 -6.63 -2.66
CA VAL A 211 15.42 -5.68 -2.09
C VAL A 211 15.87 -4.24 -2.35
N GLY A 212 17.12 -3.92 -2.04
CA GLY A 212 17.67 -2.57 -2.23
C GLY A 212 17.67 -2.15 -3.70
N GLU A 213 18.10 -3.02 -4.60
CA GLU A 213 18.08 -2.75 -6.05
C GLU A 213 16.67 -2.46 -6.55
N ASN A 214 15.70 -3.33 -6.24
CA ASN A 214 14.32 -3.15 -6.69
C ASN A 214 13.65 -1.94 -6.04
N LEU A 215 13.99 -1.61 -4.80
CA LEU A 215 13.50 -0.39 -4.16
C LEU A 215 14.04 0.86 -4.87
N GLY A 216 15.35 0.92 -5.16
CA GLY A 216 15.94 2.02 -5.93
C GLY A 216 15.34 2.17 -7.33
N LEU A 217 15.14 1.04 -8.04
CA LEU A 217 14.47 1.01 -9.35
C LEU A 217 13.03 1.56 -9.29
N LEU A 218 12.24 1.12 -8.30
CA LEU A 218 10.86 1.56 -8.13
C LEU A 218 10.79 3.05 -7.82
N LEU A 219 11.58 3.54 -6.86
CA LEU A 219 11.56 4.94 -6.47
C LEU A 219 11.97 5.86 -7.63
N PHE A 220 12.95 5.46 -8.42
CA PHE A 220 13.31 6.18 -9.63
C PHE A 220 12.17 6.18 -10.66
N GLU A 221 11.54 5.03 -10.90
CA GLU A 221 10.40 4.94 -11.83
C GLU A 221 9.25 5.87 -11.40
N ARG A 222 8.96 5.96 -10.10
CA ARG A 222 7.95 6.88 -9.58
C ARG A 222 8.27 8.33 -9.91
N LEU A 223 9.52 8.75 -9.70
CA LEU A 223 9.97 10.08 -10.10
C LEU A 223 9.81 10.32 -11.59
N GLU A 224 10.31 9.38 -12.39
CA GLU A 224 10.32 9.51 -13.84
C GLU A 224 8.89 9.53 -14.39
N THR A 225 8.01 8.64 -13.94
CA THR A 225 6.62 8.61 -14.38
C THR A 225 5.89 9.90 -14.03
N ILE A 226 6.05 10.43 -12.82
CA ILE A 226 5.41 11.70 -12.42
C ILE A 226 5.97 12.88 -13.22
N PHE A 227 7.27 12.92 -13.48
CA PHE A 227 7.90 14.03 -14.18
C PHE A 227 7.70 13.97 -15.71
N CYS A 228 7.93 12.80 -16.32
CA CYS A 228 7.97 12.64 -17.78
C CYS A 228 6.78 11.86 -18.35
N GLY A 229 5.99 11.19 -17.51
CA GLY A 229 5.04 10.16 -17.91
C GLY A 229 5.68 8.78 -18.01
N TRP A 230 4.86 7.77 -18.22
CA TRP A 230 5.28 6.36 -18.26
C TRP A 230 6.30 6.07 -19.35
N GLN A 231 7.44 5.48 -18.94
CA GLN A 231 8.59 5.18 -19.80
C GLN A 231 8.76 3.68 -20.12
N ASN A 232 7.78 2.85 -19.81
CA ASN A 232 7.80 1.40 -20.06
C ASN A 232 8.99 0.65 -19.42
N ARG A 233 9.48 1.12 -18.27
CA ARG A 233 10.61 0.48 -17.58
C ARG A 233 10.27 -0.91 -17.06
N PHE A 234 9.02 -1.14 -16.71
CA PHE A 234 8.55 -2.38 -16.13
C PHE A 234 7.46 -3.03 -16.96
N GLN A 235 7.28 -4.32 -16.77
CA GLN A 235 6.19 -5.07 -17.33
C GLN A 235 5.06 -5.19 -16.30
N PHE A 236 3.85 -5.50 -16.78
CA PHE A 236 2.72 -5.77 -15.91
C PHE A 236 2.58 -7.27 -15.62
N ILE A 237 2.20 -7.61 -14.39
CA ILE A 237 1.82 -8.99 -14.03
C ILE A 237 0.68 -9.48 -14.93
N ASN A 238 -0.32 -8.61 -15.16
CA ASN A 238 -1.39 -8.90 -16.12
C ASN A 238 -0.98 -8.41 -17.51
N PRO A 239 -0.63 -9.31 -18.46
CA PRO A 239 -0.21 -8.90 -19.80
C PRO A 239 -1.34 -8.26 -20.62
N ASN A 240 -2.60 -8.42 -20.19
CA ASN A 240 -3.77 -7.82 -20.85
C ASN A 240 -4.14 -6.44 -20.24
N ARG A 241 -3.35 -5.92 -19.31
CA ARG A 241 -3.56 -4.57 -18.79
C ARG A 241 -3.36 -3.56 -19.92
N PRO A 242 -4.28 -2.59 -20.10
CA PRO A 242 -4.06 -1.52 -21.05
C PRO A 242 -2.75 -0.78 -20.76
N PRO A 243 -2.01 -0.34 -21.79
CA PRO A 243 -0.81 0.46 -21.60
C PRO A 243 -1.13 1.75 -20.85
N LEU A 244 -0.19 2.20 -20.02
CA LEU A 244 -0.32 3.48 -19.34
C LEU A 244 -0.17 4.64 -20.34
N GLN A 245 -0.89 5.72 -20.06
CA GLN A 245 -0.74 6.96 -20.79
C GLN A 245 0.62 7.59 -20.49
N SER A 246 1.30 8.05 -21.54
CA SER A 246 2.57 8.79 -21.41
C SER A 246 2.37 10.26 -21.02
N ARG A 247 1.13 10.76 -21.00
CA ARG A 247 0.80 12.15 -20.63
C ARG A 247 -0.23 12.18 -19.53
N HIS A 248 -0.04 13.10 -18.57
CA HIS A 248 -0.97 13.36 -17.48
C HIS A 248 -0.79 14.81 -16.99
N GLU A 249 -1.73 15.29 -16.20
CA GLU A 249 -1.77 16.68 -15.71
C GLU A 249 -0.67 17.05 -14.71
N TYR A 250 0.01 16.06 -14.10
CA TYR A 250 1.07 16.29 -13.11
C TYR A 250 2.47 16.25 -13.69
N GLN A 251 2.64 16.19 -15.03
CA GLN A 251 3.98 16.22 -15.63
C GLN A 251 4.76 17.48 -15.26
N GLY A 252 6.08 17.34 -15.09
CA GLY A 252 6.95 18.39 -14.59
C GLY A 252 6.95 18.57 -13.07
N THR A 253 6.19 17.71 -12.34
CA THR A 253 6.18 17.77 -10.87
C THR A 253 7.36 17.01 -10.28
N PHE A 254 8.05 17.62 -9.33
CA PHE A 254 9.10 17.00 -8.54
C PHE A 254 8.55 16.46 -7.22
N LEU A 255 8.88 15.22 -6.88
CA LEU A 255 8.61 14.69 -5.54
C LEU A 255 9.56 15.32 -4.52
N GLU A 256 9.03 15.70 -3.39
CA GLU A 256 9.76 16.30 -2.27
C GLU A 256 10.11 15.25 -1.21
N ARG A 257 9.40 14.10 -1.22
CA ARG A 257 9.57 13.06 -0.21
C ARG A 257 9.13 11.69 -0.70
N PHE A 258 9.94 10.68 -0.34
CA PHE A 258 9.54 9.28 -0.32
C PHE A 258 9.31 8.84 1.13
N VAL A 259 8.24 8.13 1.38
CA VAL A 259 7.92 7.59 2.71
C VAL A 259 7.84 6.07 2.60
N ILE A 260 8.69 5.37 3.35
CA ILE A 260 8.62 3.91 3.46
C ILE A 260 8.02 3.55 4.81
N GLY A 261 6.95 2.76 4.79
CA GLY A 261 6.20 2.44 5.99
C GLY A 261 5.99 0.95 6.21
N GLN A 262 5.18 0.64 7.20
CA GLN A 262 4.84 -0.71 7.64
C GLN A 262 6.08 -1.54 8.04
N ARG A 263 6.07 -2.86 7.82
CA ARG A 263 7.16 -3.75 8.24
C ARG A 263 8.47 -3.48 7.51
N LEU A 264 8.40 -3.11 6.23
CA LEU A 264 9.59 -2.70 5.47
C LEU A 264 10.19 -1.43 6.07
N GLY A 265 9.37 -0.42 6.37
CA GLY A 265 9.82 0.79 7.05
C GLY A 265 10.44 0.48 8.42
N THR A 266 9.78 -0.36 9.23
CA THR A 266 10.35 -0.78 10.52
C THR A 266 11.72 -1.46 10.38
N ALA A 267 11.90 -2.29 9.35
CA ALA A 267 13.18 -2.95 9.09
C ALA A 267 14.25 -1.96 8.63
N LEU A 268 13.90 -1.00 7.78
CA LEU A 268 14.83 0.03 7.31
C LEU A 268 15.16 1.08 8.37
N ALA A 269 14.36 1.23 9.43
CA ALA A 269 14.65 2.10 10.56
C ALA A 269 15.79 1.56 11.47
N ASP A 270 16.18 0.31 11.30
CA ASP A 270 17.34 -0.28 11.97
C ASP A 270 18.59 0.01 11.14
N ASP A 271 19.19 1.18 11.37
CA ASP A 271 20.30 1.72 10.58
C ASP A 271 21.53 0.77 10.51
N GLU A 272 21.75 -0.01 11.56
CA GLU A 272 22.90 -0.92 11.63
C GLU A 272 22.65 -2.16 10.76
N ASN A 273 21.51 -2.81 10.94
CA ASN A 273 21.22 -4.07 10.26
C ASN A 273 20.70 -3.88 8.82
N SER A 274 20.09 -2.75 8.50
CA SER A 274 19.52 -2.50 7.17
C SER A 274 20.51 -1.94 6.14
N ARG A 275 21.75 -1.69 6.52
CA ARG A 275 22.77 -1.06 5.67
C ARG A 275 22.94 -1.72 4.32
N CYS A 276 22.86 -3.05 4.27
CA CYS A 276 22.95 -3.82 3.02
C CYS A 276 21.81 -3.48 2.02
N ILE A 277 20.61 -3.14 2.50
CA ILE A 277 19.51 -2.68 1.66
C ILE A 277 19.72 -1.21 1.27
N TRP A 278 20.06 -0.35 2.22
CA TRP A 278 20.25 1.08 2.03
C TRP A 278 21.32 1.38 0.97
N ASP A 279 22.52 0.84 1.14
CA ASP A 279 23.64 1.10 0.23
C ASP A 279 23.30 0.69 -1.21
N LYS A 280 22.62 -0.44 -1.37
CA LYS A 280 22.23 -0.92 -2.69
C LYS A 280 21.09 -0.08 -3.30
N MET A 281 20.13 0.35 -2.49
CA MET A 281 19.04 1.23 -2.91
C MET A 281 19.56 2.59 -3.37
N VAL A 282 20.37 3.23 -2.54
CA VAL A 282 20.97 4.54 -2.85
C VAL A 282 21.83 4.45 -4.11
N PHE A 283 22.71 3.46 -4.18
CA PHE A 283 23.55 3.24 -5.36
C PHE A 283 22.70 3.07 -6.64
N THR A 284 21.66 2.26 -6.59
CA THR A 284 20.80 2.01 -7.75
C THR A 284 20.03 3.26 -8.17
N PHE A 285 19.46 3.98 -7.20
CA PHE A 285 18.73 5.21 -7.45
C PHE A 285 19.63 6.30 -8.04
N ASP A 286 20.78 6.58 -7.41
CA ASP A 286 21.71 7.61 -7.85
C ASP A 286 22.28 7.30 -9.24
N TYR A 287 22.63 6.02 -9.49
CA TYR A 287 23.06 5.58 -10.83
C TYR A 287 22.01 5.88 -11.90
N LEU A 288 20.73 5.62 -11.63
CA LEU A 288 19.63 5.88 -12.58
C LEU A 288 19.38 7.39 -12.77
N ILE A 289 19.51 8.18 -11.72
CA ILE A 289 19.42 9.64 -11.79
C ILE A 289 20.55 10.22 -12.65
N GLU A 290 21.79 9.82 -12.42
CA GLU A 290 22.94 10.29 -13.17
C GLU A 290 22.88 9.93 -14.66
N HIS A 291 22.29 8.77 -14.98
CA HIS A 291 22.14 8.27 -16.36
C HIS A 291 20.77 8.57 -16.97
N SER A 292 19.96 9.39 -16.29
CA SER A 292 18.67 9.82 -16.82
C SER A 292 18.83 10.67 -18.07
N THR A 293 18.01 10.38 -19.08
CA THR A 293 17.91 11.24 -20.28
C THR A 293 17.26 12.60 -20.00
N HIS A 294 16.63 12.73 -18.82
CA HIS A 294 15.97 13.95 -18.36
C HIS A 294 16.90 14.74 -17.44
N ARG A 295 17.59 15.70 -18.03
CA ARG A 295 18.59 16.52 -17.33
C ARG A 295 18.07 17.17 -16.05
N GLU A 296 16.82 17.64 -16.07
CA GLU A 296 16.19 18.29 -14.92
C GLU A 296 16.03 17.34 -13.72
N LEU A 297 15.79 16.03 -13.96
CA LEU A 297 15.79 15.04 -12.87
C LEU A 297 17.20 14.88 -12.27
N ALA A 298 18.22 14.78 -13.11
CA ALA A 298 19.59 14.72 -12.62
C ALA A 298 19.97 15.97 -11.79
N GLU A 299 19.66 17.16 -12.28
CA GLU A 299 19.95 18.42 -11.57
C GLU A 299 19.23 18.51 -10.22
N ASN A 300 18.00 17.98 -10.11
CA ASN A 300 17.23 18.05 -8.87
C ASN A 300 17.52 16.95 -7.86
N TYR A 301 17.91 15.76 -8.29
CA TYR A 301 17.96 14.58 -7.43
C TYR A 301 19.34 13.96 -7.22
N THR A 302 20.38 14.39 -7.96
CA THR A 302 21.73 13.85 -7.76
C THR A 302 22.17 14.00 -6.29
N LEU A 303 22.58 12.89 -5.69
CA LEU A 303 23.04 12.79 -4.30
C LEU A 303 22.04 13.31 -3.25
N ARG A 304 20.74 13.21 -3.53
CA ARG A 304 19.68 13.68 -2.61
C ARG A 304 18.84 12.56 -2.01
N MET A 305 19.07 11.29 -2.37
CA MET A 305 18.21 10.19 -1.94
C MET A 305 18.02 10.14 -0.42
N GLU A 306 19.09 10.31 0.36
CA GLU A 306 19.03 10.31 1.83
C GLU A 306 18.15 11.43 2.41
N LYS A 307 18.05 12.56 1.70
CA LYS A 307 17.20 13.69 2.11
C LYS A 307 15.74 13.52 1.69
N LEU A 308 15.52 12.75 0.64
CA LEU A 308 14.19 12.50 0.09
C LEU A 308 13.47 11.38 0.84
N LEU A 309 14.23 10.42 1.36
CA LEU A 309 13.66 9.25 2.00
C LEU A 309 13.39 9.50 3.48
N THR A 310 12.21 9.12 3.91
CA THR A 310 11.77 9.17 5.30
C THR A 310 11.13 7.84 5.66
N ILE A 311 11.46 7.33 6.83
CA ILE A 311 10.84 6.10 7.36
C ILE A 311 9.66 6.47 8.25
N SER A 312 8.49 5.96 7.91
CA SER A 312 7.30 6.16 8.73
C SER A 312 7.26 5.19 9.89
N SER A 313 7.07 5.73 11.09
CA SER A 313 6.76 4.98 12.30
C SER A 313 5.25 4.80 12.51
N LEU A 314 4.41 5.41 11.66
CA LEU A 314 2.95 5.45 11.80
C LEU A 314 2.33 4.11 11.35
N ARG A 315 2.29 3.15 12.28
CA ARG A 315 1.75 1.80 12.00
C ARG A 315 0.25 1.82 11.73
N ASP A 316 -0.46 2.76 12.37
CA ASP A 316 -1.91 2.90 12.30
C ASP A 316 -2.39 3.84 11.19
N ALA A 317 -1.50 4.23 10.25
CA ALA A 317 -1.83 5.11 9.13
C ALA A 317 -3.12 4.71 8.39
N PRO A 318 -3.35 3.43 8.01
CA PRO A 318 -4.59 3.04 7.32
C PRO A 318 -5.83 3.19 8.20
N VAL A 319 -5.73 2.96 9.51
CA VAL A 319 -6.85 3.11 10.46
C VAL A 319 -7.19 4.59 10.62
N LEU A 320 -6.19 5.43 10.80
CA LEU A 320 -6.35 6.89 10.84
C LEU A 320 -6.96 7.42 9.54
N GLY A 321 -6.47 6.96 8.40
CA GLY A 321 -6.98 7.35 7.09
C GLY A 321 -8.45 6.98 6.91
N ALA A 322 -8.86 5.79 7.31
CA ALA A 322 -10.25 5.36 7.27
C ALA A 322 -11.15 6.25 8.15
N ALA A 323 -10.71 6.56 9.37
CA ALA A 323 -11.44 7.44 10.28
C ALA A 323 -11.57 8.87 9.73
N ILE A 324 -10.50 9.40 9.14
CA ILE A 324 -10.46 10.74 8.53
C ILE A 324 -11.40 10.83 7.34
N ASP A 325 -11.39 9.82 6.45
CA ASP A 325 -12.28 9.77 5.29
C ASP A 325 -13.75 9.77 5.74
N ALA A 326 -14.12 8.90 6.66
CA ALA A 326 -15.47 8.81 7.19
C ALA A 326 -15.92 10.11 7.88
N TRP A 327 -15.04 10.72 8.68
CA TRP A 327 -15.31 11.99 9.34
C TRP A 327 -15.49 13.14 8.34
N THR A 328 -14.64 13.22 7.34
CA THR A 328 -14.69 14.26 6.30
C THR A 328 -15.99 14.16 5.51
N ASN A 329 -16.38 12.94 5.15
CA ASN A 329 -17.64 12.70 4.47
C ASN A 329 -18.85 13.09 5.33
N TYR A 330 -18.88 12.70 6.61
CA TYR A 330 -19.94 13.10 7.56
C TYR A 330 -20.05 14.62 7.66
N ARG A 331 -18.94 15.34 7.83
CA ARG A 331 -18.94 16.78 7.91
C ARG A 331 -19.45 17.46 6.64
N SER A 332 -19.10 16.98 5.48
CA SER A 332 -19.59 17.52 4.20
C SER A 332 -21.11 17.40 4.06
N GLN A 333 -21.70 16.33 4.60
CA GLN A 333 -23.16 16.14 4.60
C GLN A 333 -23.88 17.02 5.63
N THR A 334 -23.26 17.27 6.78
CA THR A 334 -23.90 18.05 7.87
C THR A 334 -23.72 19.57 7.73
N HIS A 335 -22.78 20.05 6.93
CA HIS A 335 -22.54 21.47 6.66
C HIS A 335 -23.05 21.95 5.30
N ALA A 336 -23.77 21.09 4.57
CA ALA A 336 -24.41 21.44 3.30
C ALA A 336 -25.81 22.09 3.49
N TYR A 337 -26.17 22.45 4.75
CA TYR A 337 -27.43 23.11 5.10
C TYR A 337 -27.19 24.46 5.76
#